data_5495fa73c7ef5a3feb3f4548a2ee3e71
#
_entry.id   5495fa73c7ef5a3feb3f4548a2ee3e71
#
_cell.length_a   1.000
_cell.length_b   1.000
_cell.length_c   1.000
_cell.angle_alpha   90.00
_cell.angle_beta   90.00
_cell.angle_gamma   90.00
#
_symmetry.space_group_name_H-M   'P 1'
#
loop_
_entity.id
_entity.type
_entity.pdbx_description
1 polymer ?
#
loop_
_entity_poly.entity_id
_entity_poly.type
_entity_poly.pdbx_seq_one_letter_code
_entity_poly.pdbx_strand_id
1 'polypeptide(L)'
;PERGEDWFKQVTANLSKRQIAQEYLCDFAVSGETYLDSNTLEWIKTLVTSPKLREGPENNVWIWKQPLSEHEYVISADVSRGDAKDFSTFHIIDVNESEVVAEYKGKIRPDTFAELISKYGLKYNKALVCPENNSYGYATILKLQELKYPRLYYRRRKGVYIGEYVPQQTPDVAGFNTNGKTRSTVLAKLEEVLRNKQLAVCSSRFYEELKVFSVGSDGRASARRGYNDDLVMSLAIGTWLFDASADYSKNSKA
;
A
#
# COMPACT_ATOMS: atom_id res chain seq x y z
N PRO A 1 18.06 26.65 -13.53
CA PRO A 1 18.17 26.79 -14.97
C PRO A 1 18.01 25.43 -15.61
N GLU A 2 16.97 25.29 -16.43
CA GLU A 2 16.70 24.05 -17.18
C GLU A 2 17.88 23.84 -18.15
N ARG A 3 18.56 22.74 -17.97
CA ARG A 3 19.64 22.32 -18.87
C ARG A 3 18.96 21.74 -20.11
N GLY A 4 19.16 22.39 -21.29
CA GLY A 4 18.47 22.05 -22.53
C GLY A 4 18.86 20.69 -23.13
N GLU A 5 18.13 20.26 -24.17
CA GLU A 5 18.33 18.98 -24.88
C GLU A 5 19.77 18.77 -25.38
N ASP A 6 20.45 19.82 -25.78
CA ASP A 6 21.84 19.74 -26.28
C ASP A 6 22.83 19.36 -25.17
N TRP A 7 22.64 19.87 -23.96
CA TRP A 7 23.40 19.42 -22.81
C TRP A 7 23.18 17.93 -22.53
N PHE A 8 21.92 17.48 -22.56
CA PHE A 8 21.60 16.07 -22.33
C PHE A 8 22.27 15.16 -23.36
N LYS A 9 22.23 15.53 -24.65
CA LYS A 9 22.91 14.79 -25.72
C LYS A 9 24.42 14.72 -25.53
N GLN A 10 25.02 15.81 -25.09
CA GLN A 10 26.50 15.86 -24.85
C GLN A 10 26.91 14.95 -23.68
N VAL A 11 26.20 15.01 -22.54
CA VAL A 11 26.57 14.24 -21.34
C VAL A 11 26.25 12.77 -21.47
N THR A 12 25.32 12.41 -22.34
CA THR A 12 24.91 11.02 -22.55
C THR A 12 25.56 10.35 -23.77
N ALA A 13 26.33 11.08 -24.58
CA ALA A 13 26.88 10.62 -25.85
C ALA A 13 27.70 9.30 -25.75
N ASN A 14 28.38 9.08 -24.63
CA ASN A 14 29.22 7.88 -24.39
C ASN A 14 28.63 6.90 -23.37
N LEU A 15 27.38 7.11 -22.96
CA LEU A 15 26.72 6.27 -21.97
C LEU A 15 25.84 5.21 -22.63
N SER A 16 25.78 4.02 -22.04
CA SER A 16 24.82 3.00 -22.44
C SER A 16 23.39 3.47 -22.14
N LYS A 17 22.40 2.94 -22.84
CA LYS A 17 20.97 3.21 -22.56
C LYS A 17 20.62 2.95 -21.10
N ARG A 18 21.22 1.92 -20.48
CA ARG A 18 21.04 1.56 -19.08
C ARG A 18 21.59 2.67 -18.16
N GLN A 19 22.79 3.16 -18.40
CA GLN A 19 23.39 4.27 -17.63
C GLN A 19 22.59 5.56 -17.77
N ILE A 20 22.13 5.88 -18.98
CA ILE A 20 21.27 7.04 -19.22
C ILE A 20 19.97 6.93 -18.42
N ALA A 21 19.32 5.77 -18.46
CA ALA A 21 18.10 5.51 -17.71
C ALA A 21 18.31 5.67 -16.19
N GLN A 22 19.39 5.13 -15.63
CA GLN A 22 19.70 5.18 -14.21
C GLN A 22 20.10 6.59 -13.73
N GLU A 23 21.03 7.22 -14.43
CA GLU A 23 21.69 8.44 -13.92
C GLU A 23 20.95 9.73 -14.28
N TYR A 24 20.25 9.75 -15.41
CA TYR A 24 19.64 10.96 -15.95
C TYR A 24 18.11 10.93 -16.01
N LEU A 25 17.53 9.77 -16.27
CA LEU A 25 16.08 9.63 -16.37
C LEU A 25 15.46 9.06 -15.10
N CYS A 26 16.27 8.60 -14.14
CA CYS A 26 15.83 7.87 -12.94
C CYS A 26 14.89 6.71 -13.26
N ASP A 27 15.06 6.11 -14.44
CA ASP A 27 14.28 4.97 -14.91
C ASP A 27 15.01 3.66 -14.59
N PHE A 28 14.74 3.14 -13.42
CA PHE A 28 15.36 1.92 -12.91
C PHE A 28 14.71 0.64 -13.43
N ALA A 29 13.53 0.75 -14.02
CA ALA A 29 12.88 -0.38 -14.67
C ALA A 29 13.71 -0.93 -15.85
N VAL A 30 14.38 -0.03 -16.59
CA VAL A 30 15.26 -0.40 -17.70
C VAL A 30 16.57 -1.03 -17.22
N SER A 31 16.98 -0.76 -15.98
CA SER A 31 18.23 -1.30 -15.42
C SER A 31 18.12 -2.72 -14.86
N GLY A 32 16.91 -3.24 -14.67
CA GLY A 32 16.64 -4.54 -14.07
C GLY A 32 16.93 -4.62 -12.56
N GLU A 33 17.00 -3.47 -11.88
CA GLU A 33 17.26 -3.40 -10.43
C GLU A 33 16.01 -3.14 -9.60
N THR A 34 14.82 -3.04 -10.23
CA THR A 34 13.54 -2.87 -9.54
C THR A 34 13.09 -4.16 -8.89
N TYR A 35 12.27 -4.03 -7.83
CA TYR A 35 11.67 -5.18 -7.12
C TYR A 35 10.77 -6.02 -8.03
N LEU A 36 9.99 -5.36 -8.90
CA LEU A 36 9.19 -6.02 -9.92
C LEU A 36 9.96 -6.09 -11.24
N ASP A 37 9.69 -7.15 -12.02
CA ASP A 37 10.24 -7.29 -13.36
C ASP A 37 9.66 -6.24 -14.35
N SER A 38 10.38 -6.00 -15.44
CA SER A 38 10.03 -4.97 -16.42
C SER A 38 8.67 -5.23 -17.10
N ASN A 39 8.28 -6.48 -17.33
CA ASN A 39 7.00 -6.80 -17.95
C ASN A 39 5.83 -6.45 -17.04
N THR A 40 5.98 -6.73 -15.75
CA THR A 40 4.99 -6.36 -14.72
C THR A 40 4.86 -4.84 -14.60
N LEU A 41 5.98 -4.11 -14.59
CA LEU A 41 5.97 -2.65 -14.54
C LEU A 41 5.34 -2.02 -15.80
N GLU A 42 5.66 -2.52 -16.99
CA GLU A 42 5.03 -2.06 -18.24
C GLU A 42 3.52 -2.34 -18.25
N TRP A 43 3.09 -3.50 -17.75
CA TRP A 43 1.66 -3.78 -17.63
C TRP A 43 0.98 -2.78 -16.67
N ILE A 44 1.53 -2.53 -15.48
CA ILE A 44 0.97 -1.56 -14.53
C ILE A 44 0.90 -0.17 -15.18
N LYS A 45 1.95 0.23 -15.92
CA LYS A 45 1.98 1.50 -16.65
C LYS A 45 0.80 1.66 -17.62
N THR A 46 0.38 0.57 -18.29
CA THR A 46 -0.78 0.62 -19.19
C THR A 46 -2.11 0.86 -18.48
N LEU A 47 -2.19 0.54 -17.18
CA LEU A 47 -3.39 0.76 -16.35
C LEU A 47 -3.46 2.19 -15.78
N VAL A 48 -2.35 2.92 -15.75
CA VAL A 48 -2.28 4.26 -15.13
C VAL A 48 -3.24 5.21 -15.83
N THR A 49 -4.17 5.76 -15.04
CA THR A 49 -5.15 6.75 -15.49
C THR A 49 -5.33 7.84 -14.44
N SER A 50 -5.79 9.01 -14.87
CA SER A 50 -6.15 10.07 -13.95
C SER A 50 -7.37 9.68 -13.10
N PRO A 51 -7.41 10.03 -11.80
CA PRO A 51 -8.58 9.80 -10.98
C PRO A 51 -9.77 10.61 -11.51
N LYS A 52 -10.97 10.05 -11.40
CA LYS A 52 -12.22 10.74 -11.78
C LYS A 52 -12.59 11.84 -10.80
N LEU A 53 -12.15 11.70 -9.56
CA LEU A 53 -12.43 12.67 -8.50
C LEU A 53 -11.20 12.77 -7.57
N ARG A 54 -10.93 13.98 -7.11
CA ARG A 54 -9.95 14.27 -6.05
C ARG A 54 -10.68 15.02 -4.95
N GLU A 55 -10.58 14.52 -3.73
CA GLU A 55 -11.25 15.10 -2.56
C GLU A 55 -10.44 14.88 -1.28
N GLY A 56 -11.00 15.23 -0.13
CA GLY A 56 -10.34 15.11 1.16
C GLY A 56 -9.26 16.18 1.39
N PRO A 57 -8.42 16.00 2.43
CA PRO A 57 -7.37 16.95 2.75
C PRO A 57 -6.45 17.18 1.54
N GLU A 58 -6.24 18.46 1.17
CA GLU A 58 -5.39 18.88 0.04
C GLU A 58 -5.74 18.20 -1.31
N ASN A 59 -6.97 17.70 -1.49
CA ASN A 59 -7.39 16.89 -2.64
C ASN A 59 -6.54 15.63 -2.86
N ASN A 60 -6.01 15.07 -1.79
CA ASN A 60 -5.09 13.94 -1.81
C ASN A 60 -5.77 12.57 -1.77
N VAL A 61 -7.08 12.48 -1.61
CA VAL A 61 -7.85 11.26 -1.87
C VAL A 61 -8.18 11.21 -3.35
N TRP A 62 -7.59 10.27 -4.05
CA TRP A 62 -7.83 10.02 -5.48
C TRP A 62 -8.80 8.87 -5.64
N ILE A 63 -9.87 9.09 -6.40
CA ILE A 63 -10.96 8.13 -6.59
C ILE A 63 -11.14 7.85 -8.08
N TRP A 64 -11.03 6.59 -8.45
CA TRP A 64 -11.28 6.10 -9.82
C TRP A 64 -12.70 5.55 -9.96
N LYS A 65 -13.22 4.89 -8.92
CA LYS A 65 -14.59 4.34 -8.91
C LYS A 65 -15.30 4.66 -7.59
N GLN A 66 -16.59 4.99 -7.70
CA GLN A 66 -17.47 5.11 -6.54
C GLN A 66 -17.88 3.72 -6.06
N PRO A 67 -18.28 3.57 -4.78
CA PRO A 67 -18.73 2.29 -4.26
C PRO A 67 -19.97 1.78 -5.02
N LEU A 68 -19.99 0.49 -5.29
CA LEU A 68 -21.13 -0.25 -5.82
C LEU A 68 -21.85 -0.96 -4.67
N SER A 69 -23.19 -1.00 -4.71
CA SER A 69 -23.96 -1.77 -3.73
C SER A 69 -23.55 -3.24 -3.81
N GLU A 70 -23.52 -3.95 -2.66
CA GLU A 70 -23.18 -5.36 -2.54
C GLU A 70 -21.73 -5.75 -2.83
N HIS A 71 -20.86 -4.79 -3.25
CA HIS A 71 -19.43 -5.06 -3.33
C HIS A 71 -18.78 -4.99 -1.95
N GLU A 72 -17.82 -5.87 -1.73
CA GLU A 72 -16.96 -5.87 -0.55
C GLU A 72 -15.68 -5.06 -0.80
N TYR A 73 -15.31 -4.27 0.21
CA TYR A 73 -14.12 -3.43 0.13
C TYR A 73 -13.19 -3.68 1.31
N VAL A 74 -11.89 -3.56 1.05
CA VAL A 74 -10.87 -3.51 2.10
C VAL A 74 -10.12 -2.19 2.03
N ILE A 75 -9.74 -1.66 3.19
CA ILE A 75 -8.83 -0.52 3.32
C ILE A 75 -7.59 -0.97 4.06
N SER A 76 -6.46 -0.88 3.41
CA SER A 76 -5.15 -1.07 4.01
C SER A 76 -4.45 0.28 4.15
N ALA A 77 -3.76 0.50 5.25
CA ALA A 77 -3.13 1.79 5.51
C ALA A 77 -1.73 1.64 6.11
N ASP A 78 -0.81 2.44 5.61
CA ASP A 78 0.49 2.70 6.23
C ASP A 78 0.43 4.06 6.94
N VAL A 79 0.92 4.12 8.18
CA VAL A 79 0.70 5.26 9.07
C VAL A 79 2.02 5.91 9.45
N SER A 80 2.19 7.18 9.08
CA SER A 80 3.30 8.02 9.48
C SER A 80 2.93 9.01 10.60
N ARG A 81 3.93 9.70 11.13
CA ARG A 81 3.73 10.74 12.16
C ARG A 81 2.97 11.97 11.64
N GLY A 82 3.05 12.24 10.34
CA GLY A 82 2.36 13.34 9.68
C GLY A 82 3.17 14.65 9.56
N ASP A 83 4.32 14.77 10.22
CA ASP A 83 5.19 15.96 10.23
C ASP A 83 6.64 15.67 9.74
N ALA A 84 6.95 14.40 9.44
CA ALA A 84 8.25 13.94 8.96
C ALA A 84 8.29 13.86 7.41
N LYS A 85 9.23 13.07 6.88
CA LYS A 85 9.38 12.86 5.43
C LYS A 85 8.36 11.88 4.87
N ASP A 86 7.93 10.91 5.68
CA ASP A 86 7.04 9.83 5.27
C ASP A 86 5.58 10.32 5.22
N PHE A 87 4.79 9.66 4.39
CA PHE A 87 3.37 9.96 4.21
C PHE A 87 2.51 8.89 4.89
N SER A 88 1.35 9.29 5.39
CA SER A 88 0.28 8.35 5.65
C SER A 88 -0.45 8.04 4.35
N THR A 89 -0.66 6.76 4.08
CA THR A 89 -1.27 6.29 2.85
C THR A 89 -2.34 5.24 3.12
N PHE A 90 -3.37 5.21 2.29
CA PHE A 90 -4.26 4.07 2.23
C PHE A 90 -4.67 3.73 0.80
N HIS A 91 -5.01 2.46 0.58
CA HIS A 91 -5.70 1.99 -0.61
C HIS A 91 -7.07 1.44 -0.25
N ILE A 92 -8.06 1.71 -1.09
CA ILE A 92 -9.37 1.06 -1.06
C ILE A 92 -9.42 0.09 -2.23
N ILE A 93 -9.58 -1.18 -1.92
CA ILE A 93 -9.60 -2.27 -2.90
C ILE A 93 -11.03 -2.82 -2.98
N ASP A 94 -11.58 -2.88 -4.18
CA ASP A 94 -12.78 -3.62 -4.49
C ASP A 94 -12.42 -5.10 -4.60
N VAL A 95 -12.93 -5.90 -3.67
CA VAL A 95 -12.61 -7.33 -3.60
C VAL A 95 -13.27 -8.11 -4.73
N ASN A 96 -14.45 -7.67 -5.19
CA ASN A 96 -15.22 -8.33 -6.24
C ASN A 96 -14.58 -8.14 -7.61
N GLU A 97 -14.10 -6.93 -7.89
CA GLU A 97 -13.49 -6.58 -9.18
C GLU A 97 -11.96 -6.73 -9.20
N SER A 98 -11.36 -6.98 -8.04
CA SER A 98 -9.90 -7.08 -7.89
C SER A 98 -9.18 -5.84 -8.40
N GLU A 99 -9.58 -4.66 -7.92
CA GLU A 99 -8.97 -3.39 -8.33
C GLU A 99 -8.89 -2.36 -7.19
N VAL A 100 -7.89 -1.49 -7.27
CA VAL A 100 -7.77 -0.32 -6.41
C VAL A 100 -8.72 0.77 -6.93
N VAL A 101 -9.76 1.10 -6.15
CA VAL A 101 -10.80 2.06 -6.52
C VAL A 101 -10.53 3.46 -5.99
N ALA A 102 -9.77 3.58 -4.90
CA ALA A 102 -9.36 4.85 -4.34
C ALA A 102 -8.03 4.73 -3.58
N GLU A 103 -7.34 5.85 -3.44
CA GLU A 103 -6.04 5.96 -2.79
C GLU A 103 -5.91 7.30 -2.09
N TYR A 104 -5.25 7.32 -0.93
CA TYR A 104 -4.81 8.53 -0.26
C TYR A 104 -3.29 8.51 -0.06
N LYS A 105 -2.65 9.66 -0.23
CA LYS A 105 -1.27 9.90 0.17
C LYS A 105 -1.13 11.33 0.63
N GLY A 106 -0.78 11.54 1.91
CA GLY A 106 -0.66 12.88 2.46
C GLY A 106 0.02 12.91 3.82
N LYS A 107 0.40 14.10 4.26
CA LYS A 107 0.91 14.35 5.61
C LYS A 107 -0.26 14.71 6.51
N ILE A 108 -0.58 13.84 7.44
CA ILE A 108 -1.75 13.98 8.30
C ILE A 108 -1.46 13.33 9.66
N ARG A 109 -1.99 13.90 10.74
CA ARG A 109 -1.85 13.32 12.08
C ARG A 109 -2.59 12.00 12.17
N PRO A 110 -2.10 11.03 12.96
CA PRO A 110 -2.72 9.70 13.09
C PRO A 110 -4.19 9.70 13.49
N ASP A 111 -4.60 10.62 14.38
CA ASP A 111 -5.99 10.78 14.81
C ASP A 111 -6.91 11.27 13.68
N THR A 112 -6.49 12.31 12.97
CA THR A 112 -7.21 12.84 11.80
C THR A 112 -7.21 11.83 10.64
N PHE A 113 -6.14 11.05 10.49
CA PHE A 113 -6.06 9.98 9.50
C PHE A 113 -7.07 8.86 9.79
N ALA A 114 -7.27 8.52 11.08
CA ALA A 114 -8.31 7.57 11.48
C ALA A 114 -9.73 8.05 11.13
N GLU A 115 -10.01 9.35 11.31
CA GLU A 115 -11.30 9.95 10.92
C GLU A 115 -11.49 9.88 9.39
N LEU A 116 -10.41 10.14 8.63
CA LEU A 116 -10.44 10.02 7.16
C LEU A 116 -10.69 8.56 6.74
N ILE A 117 -9.97 7.60 7.31
CA ILE A 117 -10.18 6.17 7.06
C ILE A 117 -11.61 5.76 7.41
N SER A 118 -12.13 6.17 8.57
CA SER A 118 -13.50 5.88 9.00
C SER A 118 -14.53 6.42 8.00
N LYS A 119 -14.38 7.68 7.58
CA LYS A 119 -15.25 8.32 6.58
C LYS A 119 -15.33 7.50 5.28
N TYR A 120 -14.17 7.17 4.71
CA TYR A 120 -14.13 6.42 3.45
C TYR A 120 -14.52 4.96 3.63
N GLY A 121 -14.16 4.36 4.74
CA GLY A 121 -14.60 3.00 5.06
C GLY A 121 -16.11 2.86 5.15
N LEU A 122 -16.80 3.82 5.77
CA LEU A 122 -18.26 3.86 5.80
C LEU A 122 -18.85 4.12 4.41
N LYS A 123 -18.24 5.04 3.62
CA LYS A 123 -18.64 5.32 2.24
C LYS A 123 -18.54 4.07 1.35
N TYR A 124 -17.49 3.26 1.52
CA TYR A 124 -17.27 2.02 0.76
C TYR A 124 -17.81 0.80 1.52
N ASN A 125 -19.12 0.78 1.78
CA ASN A 125 -19.92 -0.34 2.32
C ASN A 125 -19.37 -0.92 3.64
N LYS A 126 -18.87 -0.08 4.54
CA LYS A 126 -18.22 -0.50 5.78
C LYS A 126 -17.02 -1.42 5.49
N ALA A 127 -16.12 -0.98 4.63
CA ALA A 127 -14.91 -1.71 4.25
C ALA A 127 -14.18 -2.33 5.44
N LEU A 128 -13.56 -3.50 5.27
CA LEU A 128 -12.67 -4.05 6.30
C LEU A 128 -11.40 -3.20 6.37
N VAL A 129 -11.14 -2.57 7.51
CA VAL A 129 -10.00 -1.65 7.70
C VAL A 129 -8.85 -2.33 8.42
N CYS A 130 -7.65 -2.27 7.84
CA CYS A 130 -6.42 -2.79 8.43
C CYS A 130 -5.29 -1.75 8.35
N PRO A 131 -5.11 -0.92 9.37
CA PRO A 131 -3.93 -0.08 9.48
C PRO A 131 -2.69 -0.92 9.85
N GLU A 132 -1.52 -0.47 9.43
CA GLU A 132 -0.28 -0.95 10.00
C GLU A 132 -0.25 -0.64 11.51
N ASN A 133 0.06 -1.65 12.32
CA ASN A 133 0.20 -1.51 13.78
C ASN A 133 1.67 -1.28 14.15
N ASN A 134 2.23 -0.16 13.72
CA ASN A 134 3.49 0.39 14.21
C ASN A 134 3.21 1.42 15.33
N SER A 135 4.23 2.12 15.82
CA SER A 135 4.07 3.10 16.91
C SER A 135 3.03 4.19 16.63
N TYR A 136 2.92 4.68 15.40
CA TYR A 136 1.94 5.71 14.99
C TYR A 136 0.61 5.10 14.57
N GLY A 137 0.65 3.94 13.96
CA GLY A 137 -0.54 3.18 13.58
C GLY A 137 -1.37 2.75 14.77
N TYR A 138 -0.75 2.53 15.94
CA TYR A 138 -1.47 2.26 17.18
C TYR A 138 -2.41 3.41 17.57
N ALA A 139 -1.97 4.67 17.41
CA ALA A 139 -2.82 5.84 17.68
C ALA A 139 -4.01 5.90 16.70
N THR A 140 -3.79 5.58 15.43
CA THR A 140 -4.87 5.47 14.41
C THR A 140 -5.87 4.37 14.80
N ILE A 141 -5.38 3.20 15.25
CA ILE A 141 -6.22 2.08 15.68
C ILE A 141 -7.08 2.47 16.89
N LEU A 142 -6.47 3.08 17.91
CA LEU A 142 -7.22 3.55 19.10
C LEU A 142 -8.32 4.52 18.71
N LYS A 143 -8.04 5.46 17.80
CA LYS A 143 -9.04 6.43 17.33
C LYS A 143 -10.16 5.75 16.54
N LEU A 144 -9.85 4.76 15.68
CA LEU A 144 -10.88 3.96 14.99
C LEU A 144 -11.78 3.19 15.97
N GLN A 145 -11.22 2.66 17.06
CA GLN A 145 -11.97 2.01 18.14
C GLN A 145 -12.85 2.99 18.91
N GLU A 146 -12.32 4.19 19.22
CA GLU A 146 -13.10 5.29 19.84
C GLU A 146 -14.29 5.69 18.96
N LEU A 147 -14.07 5.80 17.64
CA LEU A 147 -15.11 6.07 16.63
C LEU A 147 -16.08 4.89 16.44
N LYS A 148 -15.85 3.76 17.12
CA LYS A 148 -16.63 2.51 16.99
C LYS A 148 -16.73 2.04 15.53
N TYR A 149 -15.61 2.14 14.78
CA TYR A 149 -15.59 1.68 13.39
C TYR A 149 -15.97 0.20 13.31
N PRO A 150 -16.95 -0.21 12.50
CA PRO A 150 -17.60 -1.52 12.64
C PRO A 150 -16.79 -2.73 12.15
N ARG A 151 -15.85 -2.55 11.22
CA ARG A 151 -15.08 -3.65 10.60
C ARG A 151 -13.58 -3.38 10.62
N LEU A 152 -12.99 -3.38 11.82
CA LEU A 152 -11.55 -3.32 12.02
C LEU A 152 -10.96 -4.73 11.98
N TYR A 153 -9.83 -4.92 11.28
CA TYR A 153 -9.12 -6.18 11.20
C TYR A 153 -8.40 -6.48 12.51
N TYR A 154 -8.55 -7.72 13.00
CA TYR A 154 -7.86 -8.23 14.17
C TYR A 154 -7.08 -9.49 13.82
N ARG A 155 -5.79 -9.49 14.16
CA ARG A 155 -4.94 -10.67 14.03
C ARG A 155 -5.12 -11.59 15.24
N ARG A 156 -5.57 -12.82 15.01
CA ARG A 156 -5.58 -13.85 16.05
C ARG A 156 -4.16 -14.26 16.43
N ARG A 157 -3.82 -14.17 17.70
CA ARG A 157 -2.59 -14.77 18.22
C ARG A 157 -2.77 -16.28 18.29
N LYS A 158 -1.96 -17.04 17.55
CA LYS A 158 -1.90 -18.49 17.77
C LYS A 158 -1.34 -18.74 19.15
N GLY A 159 -2.09 -19.36 20.05
CA GLY A 159 -1.62 -19.80 21.35
C GLY A 159 -0.45 -20.79 21.16
N VAL A 160 0.62 -20.62 21.93
CA VAL A 160 1.69 -21.62 22.02
C VAL A 160 1.21 -22.66 23.03
N TYR A 161 0.91 -23.88 22.55
CA TYR A 161 0.61 -25.00 23.43
C TYR A 161 1.92 -25.44 24.13
N ILE A 162 2.05 -25.21 25.41
CA ILE A 162 3.06 -25.82 26.27
C ILE A 162 2.31 -26.55 27.37
N GLY A 163 2.14 -27.88 27.21
CA GLY A 163 1.51 -28.74 28.19
C GLY A 163 -0.01 -28.55 28.34
N GLU A 164 -0.62 -29.16 29.36
CA GLU A 164 -2.06 -29.13 29.66
C GLU A 164 -2.63 -27.78 30.14
N TYR A 165 -1.82 -26.72 30.09
CA TYR A 165 -2.26 -25.38 30.47
C TYR A 165 -2.86 -24.69 29.26
N VAL A 166 -4.19 -24.49 29.27
CA VAL A 166 -4.85 -23.61 28.29
C VAL A 166 -4.55 -22.16 28.67
N PRO A 167 -3.69 -21.44 27.92
CA PRO A 167 -3.45 -20.04 28.23
C PRO A 167 -4.76 -19.27 28.08
N GLN A 168 -5.04 -18.36 29.01
CA GLN A 168 -6.08 -17.34 28.83
C GLN A 168 -5.93 -16.77 27.41
N GLN A 169 -7.08 -16.68 26.69
CA GLN A 169 -7.10 -16.16 25.32
C GLN A 169 -6.32 -14.84 25.27
N THR A 170 -5.16 -14.88 24.60
CA THR A 170 -4.42 -13.63 24.36
C THR A 170 -5.28 -12.76 23.47
N PRO A 171 -5.57 -11.49 23.86
CA PRO A 171 -6.47 -10.64 23.10
C PRO A 171 -5.98 -10.51 21.65
N ASP A 172 -6.91 -10.53 20.70
CA ASP A 172 -6.60 -10.24 19.30
C ASP A 172 -5.98 -8.87 19.16
N VAL A 173 -4.98 -8.75 18.30
CA VAL A 173 -4.28 -7.47 18.07
C VAL A 173 -4.85 -6.81 16.83
N ALA A 174 -5.38 -5.61 16.99
CA ALA A 174 -5.92 -4.83 15.89
C ALA A 174 -4.81 -4.40 14.92
N GLY A 175 -5.12 -4.41 13.61
CA GLY A 175 -4.21 -3.98 12.56
C GLY A 175 -3.14 -5.03 12.17
N PHE A 176 -2.28 -4.65 11.24
CA PHE A 176 -1.19 -5.48 10.71
C PHE A 176 0.14 -5.12 11.39
N ASN A 177 0.80 -6.08 11.99
CA ASN A 177 2.11 -5.85 12.61
C ASN A 177 3.24 -6.08 11.61
N THR A 178 3.90 -5.00 11.20
CA THR A 178 5.06 -5.02 10.32
C THR A 178 6.34 -5.22 11.11
N ASN A 179 7.06 -6.26 10.78
CA ASN A 179 8.43 -6.54 11.23
C ASN A 179 9.21 -7.13 10.05
N GLY A 180 10.51 -7.39 10.21
CA GLY A 180 11.35 -7.87 9.10
C GLY A 180 10.78 -9.09 8.35
N LYS A 181 10.17 -10.04 9.08
CA LYS A 181 9.56 -11.24 8.50
C LYS A 181 8.23 -10.95 7.82
N THR A 182 7.33 -10.25 8.48
CA THR A 182 5.99 -9.96 7.93
C THR A 182 6.07 -8.99 6.75
N ARG A 183 7.01 -8.02 6.78
CA ARG A 183 7.27 -7.12 5.65
C ARG A 183 7.65 -7.91 4.38
N SER A 184 8.61 -8.82 4.49
CA SER A 184 9.01 -9.66 3.34
C SER A 184 7.85 -10.51 2.82
N THR A 185 7.01 -11.04 3.71
CA THR A 185 5.85 -11.86 3.33
C THR A 185 4.81 -11.06 2.54
N VAL A 186 4.43 -9.86 3.01
CA VAL A 186 3.43 -9.05 2.29
C VAL A 186 3.96 -8.50 0.97
N LEU A 187 5.25 -8.16 0.91
CA LEU A 187 5.88 -7.73 -0.33
C LEU A 187 5.94 -8.86 -1.36
N ALA A 188 6.28 -10.09 -0.95
CA ALA A 188 6.24 -11.26 -1.84
C ALA A 188 4.82 -11.52 -2.36
N LYS A 189 3.79 -11.32 -1.51
CA LYS A 189 2.40 -11.45 -1.93
C LYS A 189 2.00 -10.35 -2.93
N LEU A 190 2.42 -9.11 -2.68
CA LEU A 190 2.19 -8.01 -3.63
C LEU A 190 2.82 -8.32 -4.99
N GLU A 191 4.08 -8.78 -5.00
CA GLU A 191 4.80 -9.16 -6.22
C GLU A 191 4.06 -10.27 -6.98
N GLU A 192 3.65 -11.34 -6.29
CA GLU A 192 2.88 -12.45 -6.87
C GLU A 192 1.58 -11.95 -7.53
N VAL A 193 0.80 -11.16 -6.80
CA VAL A 193 -0.51 -10.64 -7.25
C VAL A 193 -0.36 -9.73 -8.46
N LEU A 194 0.64 -8.84 -8.47
CA LEU A 194 0.89 -7.92 -9.59
C LEU A 194 1.46 -8.64 -10.80
N ARG A 195 2.43 -9.55 -10.62
CA ARG A 195 2.99 -10.37 -11.70
C ARG A 195 1.92 -11.22 -12.39
N ASN A 196 1.01 -11.80 -11.61
CA ASN A 196 -0.10 -12.59 -12.12
C ASN A 196 -1.28 -11.75 -12.62
N LYS A 197 -1.16 -10.40 -12.60
CA LYS A 197 -2.20 -9.45 -13.06
C LYS A 197 -3.54 -9.64 -12.35
N GLN A 198 -3.50 -10.02 -11.07
CA GLN A 198 -4.68 -10.33 -10.27
C GLN A 198 -5.28 -9.10 -9.56
N LEU A 199 -4.60 -7.96 -9.57
CA LEU A 199 -5.07 -6.70 -8.98
C LEU A 199 -4.74 -5.53 -9.91
N ALA A 200 -5.77 -4.83 -10.38
CA ALA A 200 -5.58 -3.64 -11.19
C ALA A 200 -5.30 -2.41 -10.31
N VAL A 201 -4.24 -1.63 -10.66
CA VAL A 201 -3.86 -0.41 -9.95
C VAL A 201 -3.68 0.73 -10.94
N CYS A 202 -4.55 1.74 -10.87
CA CYS A 202 -4.58 2.87 -11.81
C CYS A 202 -3.72 4.07 -11.36
N SER A 203 -3.08 4.01 -10.19
CA SER A 203 -2.37 5.13 -9.59
C SER A 203 -1.02 5.41 -10.24
N SER A 204 -0.84 6.63 -10.76
CA SER A 204 0.47 7.10 -11.19
C SER A 204 1.44 7.27 -10.00
N ARG A 205 0.94 7.68 -8.81
CA ARG A 205 1.78 7.84 -7.61
C ARG A 205 2.36 6.50 -7.15
N PHE A 206 1.54 5.46 -7.15
CA PHE A 206 1.98 4.09 -6.84
C PHE A 206 3.00 3.58 -7.88
N TYR A 207 2.73 3.80 -9.17
CA TYR A 207 3.67 3.43 -10.24
C TYR A 207 5.03 4.12 -10.08
N GLU A 208 5.06 5.42 -9.73
CA GLU A 208 6.30 6.15 -9.50
C GLU A 208 7.09 5.58 -8.29
N GLU A 209 6.43 5.17 -7.21
CA GLU A 209 7.10 4.49 -6.10
C GLU A 209 7.69 3.13 -6.53
N LEU A 210 6.96 2.33 -7.32
CA LEU A 210 7.45 1.04 -7.81
C LEU A 210 8.72 1.16 -8.68
N LYS A 211 8.85 2.20 -9.48
CA LYS A 211 10.03 2.42 -10.32
C LYS A 211 11.33 2.58 -9.53
N VAL A 212 11.22 3.06 -8.31
CA VAL A 212 12.36 3.30 -7.41
C VAL A 212 12.43 2.31 -6.24
N PHE A 213 11.51 1.33 -6.21
CA PHE A 213 11.49 0.28 -5.21
C PHE A 213 12.34 -0.90 -5.67
N SER A 214 13.38 -1.24 -4.91
CA SER A 214 14.42 -2.20 -5.32
C SER A 214 14.90 -3.07 -4.17
N VAL A 215 15.56 -4.17 -4.47
CA VAL A 215 16.22 -5.00 -3.46
C VAL A 215 17.63 -4.47 -3.23
N GLY A 216 17.92 -4.08 -2.00
CA GLY A 216 19.24 -3.62 -1.60
C GLY A 216 20.27 -4.76 -1.53
N SER A 217 21.55 -4.42 -1.35
CA SER A 217 22.64 -5.39 -1.19
C SER A 217 22.50 -6.25 0.07
N ASP A 218 21.68 -5.81 1.03
CA ASP A 218 21.32 -6.56 2.24
C ASP A 218 20.13 -7.53 2.03
N GLY A 219 19.62 -7.64 0.80
CA GLY A 219 18.49 -8.47 0.42
C GLY A 219 17.12 -7.89 0.83
N ARG A 220 17.05 -6.65 1.34
CA ARG A 220 15.80 -6.02 1.73
C ARG A 220 15.23 -5.17 0.61
N ALA A 221 13.94 -5.31 0.38
CA ALA A 221 13.22 -4.47 -0.56
C ALA A 221 12.79 -3.16 0.12
N SER A 222 13.14 -2.03 -0.50
CA SER A 222 12.81 -0.68 -0.02
C SER A 222 12.91 0.34 -1.16
N ALA A 223 12.34 1.53 -0.95
CA ALA A 223 12.61 2.64 -1.83
C ALA A 223 14.09 3.04 -1.80
N ARG A 224 14.59 3.51 -2.91
CA ARG A 224 15.96 4.07 -2.98
C ARG A 224 16.06 5.32 -2.13
N ARG A 225 17.29 5.63 -1.69
CA ARG A 225 17.54 6.78 -0.83
C ARG A 225 16.98 8.07 -1.41
N GLY A 226 16.14 8.75 -0.63
CA GLY A 226 15.49 10.01 -1.04
C GLY A 226 14.09 9.82 -1.63
N TYR A 227 13.62 8.59 -1.75
CA TYR A 227 12.27 8.24 -2.20
C TYR A 227 11.49 7.55 -1.07
N ASN A 228 10.18 7.44 -1.27
CA ASN A 228 9.25 6.83 -0.32
C ASN A 228 8.68 5.53 -0.90
N ASP A 229 8.24 4.61 -0.03
CA ASP A 229 7.55 3.36 -0.37
C ASP A 229 6.22 3.19 0.40
N ASP A 230 5.65 4.30 0.87
CA ASP A 230 4.45 4.29 1.73
C ASP A 230 3.23 3.69 1.00
N LEU A 231 3.03 4.03 -0.29
CA LEU A 231 1.97 3.43 -1.11
C LEU A 231 2.26 1.95 -1.40
N VAL A 232 3.51 1.59 -1.64
CA VAL A 232 3.88 0.18 -1.85
C VAL A 232 3.56 -0.62 -0.60
N MET A 233 3.88 -0.11 0.59
CA MET A 233 3.63 -0.79 1.86
C MET A 233 2.14 -0.91 2.18
N SER A 234 1.39 0.18 2.03
CA SER A 234 -0.06 0.10 2.28
C SER A 234 -0.75 -0.88 1.33
N LEU A 235 -0.37 -0.93 0.04
CA LEU A 235 -0.94 -1.90 -0.89
C LEU A 235 -0.49 -3.33 -0.61
N ALA A 236 0.76 -3.54 -0.17
CA ALA A 236 1.26 -4.85 0.23
C ALA A 236 0.44 -5.45 1.41
N ILE A 237 0.09 -4.61 2.39
CA ILE A 237 -0.84 -5.01 3.46
C ILE A 237 -2.22 -5.34 2.88
N GLY A 238 -2.69 -4.55 1.88
CA GLY A 238 -3.97 -4.77 1.20
C GLY A 238 -4.05 -6.10 0.47
N THR A 239 -3.00 -6.49 -0.25
CA THR A 239 -2.95 -7.79 -0.94
C THR A 239 -2.95 -8.99 0.02
N TRP A 240 -2.36 -8.84 1.20
CA TRP A 240 -2.46 -9.82 2.27
C TRP A 240 -3.89 -9.99 2.77
N LEU A 241 -4.64 -8.89 2.93
CA LEU A 241 -6.04 -8.91 3.37
C LEU A 241 -6.97 -9.53 2.34
N PHE A 242 -6.61 -9.49 1.08
CA PHE A 242 -7.40 -10.06 -0.01
C PHE A 242 -7.67 -11.56 0.24
N ASP A 243 -6.66 -12.30 0.66
CA ASP A 243 -6.81 -13.71 1.02
C ASP A 243 -7.61 -13.86 2.34
N ALA A 244 -7.38 -12.98 3.31
CA ALA A 244 -8.06 -13.01 4.60
C ALA A 244 -9.54 -12.60 4.49
N SER A 245 -9.94 -11.76 3.55
CA SER A 245 -11.35 -11.34 3.36
C SER A 245 -12.23 -12.48 2.88
N ALA A 246 -11.70 -13.39 2.06
CA ALA A 246 -12.38 -14.59 1.62
C ALA A 246 -12.70 -15.54 2.80
N ASP A 247 -11.86 -15.58 3.82
CA ASP A 247 -12.10 -16.36 5.05
C ASP A 247 -13.04 -15.63 6.02
N TYR A 248 -13.00 -14.30 6.07
CA TYR A 248 -13.91 -13.49 6.90
C TYR A 248 -15.36 -13.54 6.43
N SER A 249 -15.60 -13.51 5.11
CA SER A 249 -16.95 -13.60 4.54
C SER A 249 -17.59 -14.98 4.74
N LYS A 250 -16.79 -16.05 4.84
CA LYS A 250 -17.28 -17.40 5.16
C LYS A 250 -17.70 -17.56 6.62
N ASN A 251 -16.97 -16.89 7.55
CA ASN A 251 -17.20 -17.01 8.99
C ASN A 251 -18.27 -16.02 9.52
N SER A 252 -18.62 -14.97 8.79
CA SER A 252 -19.67 -14.02 9.16
C SER A 252 -21.08 -14.44 8.71
N LYS A 253 -21.19 -15.54 7.94
CA LYS A 253 -22.46 -16.14 7.50
C LYS A 253 -22.83 -17.42 8.29
N ALA A 254 -22.03 -17.80 9.27
CA ALA A 254 -22.27 -18.87 10.22
C ALA A 254 -22.65 -18.31 11.60
#